data_38de1da9a4d8f079e011652a904cd854
#
_entry.id   38de1da9a4d8f079e011652a904cd854
#
_cell.length_a   1.000
_cell.length_b   1.000
_cell.length_c   1.000
_cell.angle_alpha   90.00
_cell.angle_beta   90.00
_cell.angle_gamma   90.00
#
_symmetry.space_group_name_H-M   'P 1'
#
loop_
_entity.id
_entity.type
_entity.pdbx_description
1 polymer ?
#
loop_
_entity_poly.entity_id
_entity_poly.type
_entity_poly.pdbx_seq_one_letter_code
_entity_poly.pdbx_strand_id
1 'polypeptide(L)'
;MLRQGQSKKFLKEVIIKYYGLRILKEPHFLPKREIAIQPIDSKTYVRHLQFPSMIKLYEYINDNPPLHLYYSVALYENPSSRDMESKGLIRADLMFDIDADHYSGCRDLVSICLSCGEVFKDDIKECPKCRSKEISKIPQLSEQCLRRAWGDALILIDILENELGAEKITVSFSGNRGFHIRVEDEHLTILDRDSRREIVDYITLSNIMIDRLVPRIGRKKDKAIFFKEHEHGIRARLRDYALQYLDVIDHGHYIEVSYNDLLKLADLMRIDIDTVVTMDTSRLSRFIYSINGKSGLAVYELDPNRDFDYTFSDFRILDGTVTIKPYFTIPQIRILDKEHRLHSGEPIRVDAYIGFYLAIKGLVEVVNTDNLEVRRP
;
A
#
# COMPACT_ATOMS: atom_id res chain seq x y z
N MET A 1 -23.43 3.72 -0.76
CA MET A 1 -24.26 2.54 -1.14
C MET A 1 -24.10 2.34 -2.64
N LEU A 2 -23.61 1.19 -3.11
CA LEU A 2 -23.64 0.92 -4.54
C LEU A 2 -25.10 1.04 -4.99
N ARG A 3 -25.38 1.97 -5.93
CA ARG A 3 -26.74 2.14 -6.45
C ARG A 3 -27.18 0.80 -7.03
N GLN A 4 -28.35 0.31 -6.63
CA GLN A 4 -28.88 -0.98 -7.03
C GLN A 4 -29.07 -1.00 -8.55
N GLY A 5 -28.65 -2.09 -9.22
CA GLY A 5 -28.84 -2.23 -10.64
C GLY A 5 -27.76 -3.06 -11.33
N GLN A 6 -27.59 -2.85 -12.62
CA GLN A 6 -26.69 -3.59 -13.50
C GLN A 6 -25.22 -3.51 -13.04
N SER A 7 -24.76 -2.37 -12.49
CA SER A 7 -23.39 -2.21 -11.99
C SER A 7 -23.06 -3.16 -10.84
N LYS A 8 -24.00 -3.40 -9.92
CA LYS A 8 -23.76 -4.35 -8.80
C LYS A 8 -23.64 -5.77 -9.30
N LYS A 9 -24.50 -6.14 -10.27
CA LYS A 9 -24.44 -7.46 -10.93
C LYS A 9 -23.11 -7.63 -11.67
N PHE A 10 -22.71 -6.65 -12.46
CA PHE A 10 -21.42 -6.63 -13.16
C PHE A 10 -20.24 -6.81 -12.19
N LEU A 11 -20.16 -6.00 -11.12
CA LEU A 11 -19.10 -6.10 -10.12
C LEU A 11 -19.03 -7.50 -9.49
N LYS A 12 -20.19 -8.08 -9.12
CA LYS A 12 -20.27 -9.40 -8.51
C LYS A 12 -19.81 -10.50 -9.47
N GLU A 13 -20.25 -10.45 -10.73
CA GLU A 13 -19.85 -11.42 -11.77
C GLU A 13 -18.34 -11.38 -12.03
N VAL A 14 -17.75 -10.18 -12.12
CA VAL A 14 -16.31 -10.01 -12.29
C VAL A 14 -15.55 -10.60 -11.11
N ILE A 15 -15.94 -10.27 -9.87
CA ILE A 15 -15.26 -10.75 -8.66
C ILE A 15 -15.34 -12.28 -8.56
N ILE A 16 -16.49 -12.87 -8.83
CA ILE A 16 -16.67 -14.35 -8.82
C ILE A 16 -15.76 -14.99 -9.87
N LYS A 17 -15.75 -14.46 -11.10
CA LYS A 17 -14.89 -14.98 -12.17
C LYS A 17 -13.42 -14.86 -11.82
N TYR A 18 -13.01 -13.73 -11.22
CA TYR A 18 -11.61 -13.50 -10.85
C TYR A 18 -11.14 -14.48 -9.78
N TYR A 19 -11.87 -14.63 -8.68
CA TYR A 19 -11.50 -15.60 -7.64
C TYR A 19 -11.69 -17.05 -8.08
N GLY A 20 -12.55 -17.30 -9.08
CA GLY A 20 -12.66 -18.59 -9.74
C GLY A 20 -11.40 -19.06 -10.45
N LEU A 21 -10.46 -18.16 -10.80
CA LEU A 21 -9.13 -18.50 -11.34
C LEU A 21 -8.22 -19.18 -10.32
N ARG A 22 -8.54 -19.10 -9.02
CA ARG A 22 -7.79 -19.71 -7.90
C ARG A 22 -6.30 -19.32 -7.87
N ILE A 23 -6.01 -18.03 -8.03
CA ILE A 23 -4.67 -17.46 -8.20
C ILE A 23 -4.07 -16.85 -6.93
N LEU A 24 -4.83 -16.78 -5.84
CA LEU A 24 -4.34 -16.21 -4.57
C LEU A 24 -3.07 -16.94 -4.11
N LYS A 25 -2.05 -16.19 -3.74
CA LYS A 25 -0.86 -16.75 -3.11
C LYS A 25 -1.20 -17.17 -1.68
N GLU A 26 -0.95 -18.42 -1.34
CA GLU A 26 -1.18 -18.93 0.02
C GLU A 26 -0.19 -18.30 1.00
N PRO A 27 -0.64 -17.68 2.09
CA PRO A 27 0.26 -17.20 3.14
C PRO A 27 0.82 -18.36 3.94
N HIS A 28 2.06 -18.25 4.38
CA HIS A 28 2.66 -19.26 5.26
C HIS A 28 1.79 -19.49 6.50
N PHE A 29 1.61 -20.75 6.90
CA PHE A 29 0.80 -21.14 8.05
C PHE A 29 -0.66 -20.67 7.99
N LEU A 30 -1.30 -20.72 6.81
CA LEU A 30 -2.71 -20.35 6.63
C LEU A 30 -3.64 -20.83 7.76
N PRO A 31 -3.58 -22.09 8.25
CA PRO A 31 -4.45 -22.57 9.33
C PRO A 31 -4.27 -21.84 10.68
N LYS A 32 -3.15 -21.15 10.87
CA LYS A 32 -2.84 -20.37 12.06
C LYS A 32 -3.10 -18.86 11.89
N ARG A 33 -3.68 -18.44 10.76
CA ARG A 33 -4.00 -17.04 10.49
C ARG A 33 -5.48 -16.76 10.57
N GLU A 34 -5.82 -15.62 11.15
CA GLU A 34 -7.17 -15.05 11.02
C GLU A 34 -7.37 -14.59 9.58
N ILE A 35 -8.52 -14.93 9.01
CA ILE A 35 -8.96 -14.40 7.72
C ILE A 35 -10.08 -13.40 7.96
N ALA A 36 -10.04 -12.29 7.20
CA ALA A 36 -11.09 -11.29 7.20
C ALA A 36 -11.51 -10.96 5.77
N ILE A 37 -12.80 -10.82 5.56
CA ILE A 37 -13.36 -10.42 4.27
C ILE A 37 -14.29 -9.22 4.44
N GLN A 38 -14.38 -8.40 3.42
CA GLN A 38 -15.51 -7.51 3.21
C GLN A 38 -16.28 -8.00 2.00
N PRO A 39 -17.45 -8.64 2.17
CA PRO A 39 -18.29 -9.05 1.04
C PRO A 39 -18.72 -7.84 0.21
N ILE A 40 -18.89 -8.03 -1.10
CA ILE A 40 -19.32 -6.95 -2.00
C ILE A 40 -20.68 -6.35 -1.61
N ASP A 41 -21.52 -7.14 -0.95
CA ASP A 41 -22.85 -6.74 -0.52
C ASP A 41 -22.89 -6.08 0.86
N SER A 42 -21.75 -5.96 1.55
CA SER A 42 -21.63 -5.45 2.91
C SER A 42 -20.65 -4.29 3.03
N LYS A 43 -20.96 -3.34 3.92
CA LYS A 43 -20.00 -2.29 4.35
C LYS A 43 -19.15 -2.75 5.54
N THR A 44 -19.50 -3.86 6.18
CA THR A 44 -18.83 -4.38 7.37
C THR A 44 -17.91 -5.54 7.01
N TYR A 45 -16.85 -5.67 7.79
CA TYR A 45 -15.92 -6.80 7.69
C TYR A 45 -16.45 -7.99 8.47
N VAL A 46 -16.35 -9.19 7.89
CA VAL A 46 -16.48 -10.46 8.59
C VAL A 46 -15.06 -10.86 9.00
N ARG A 47 -14.79 -10.93 10.29
CA ARG A 47 -13.49 -11.21 10.87
C ARG A 47 -13.51 -12.55 11.63
N HIS A 48 -12.33 -12.96 12.11
CA HIS A 48 -12.14 -14.17 12.93
C HIS A 48 -12.52 -15.46 12.17
N LEU A 49 -12.34 -15.45 10.84
CA LEU A 49 -12.47 -16.66 10.04
C LEU A 49 -11.15 -17.45 10.07
N GLN A 50 -11.26 -18.76 10.00
CA GLN A 50 -10.14 -19.69 9.95
C GLN A 50 -10.40 -20.76 8.90
N PHE A 51 -9.39 -21.07 8.09
CA PHE A 51 -9.50 -22.09 7.04
C PHE A 51 -8.32 -23.06 7.12
N PRO A 52 -8.58 -24.37 7.06
CA PRO A 52 -7.54 -25.39 7.10
C PRO A 52 -6.72 -25.48 5.79
N SER A 53 -7.24 -24.91 4.69
CA SER A 53 -6.57 -24.93 3.38
C SER A 53 -7.15 -23.85 2.45
N MET A 54 -6.41 -23.52 1.38
CA MET A 54 -6.88 -22.64 0.32
C MET A 54 -8.14 -23.16 -0.37
N ILE A 55 -8.33 -24.48 -0.48
CA ILE A 55 -9.55 -25.06 -1.06
C ILE A 55 -10.77 -24.62 -0.26
N LYS A 56 -10.71 -24.72 1.07
CA LYS A 56 -11.83 -24.30 1.95
C LYS A 56 -12.04 -22.79 1.93
N LEU A 57 -10.99 -22.01 1.80
CA LEU A 57 -11.10 -20.57 1.59
C LEU A 57 -11.82 -20.26 0.26
N TYR A 58 -11.45 -20.92 -0.84
CA TYR A 58 -12.10 -20.70 -2.15
C TYR A 58 -13.58 -21.12 -2.16
N GLU A 59 -13.93 -22.21 -1.49
CA GLU A 59 -15.33 -22.61 -1.31
C GLU A 59 -16.12 -21.48 -0.62
N TYR A 60 -15.58 -20.93 0.47
CA TYR A 60 -16.22 -19.87 1.23
C TYR A 60 -16.35 -18.56 0.45
N ILE A 61 -15.31 -18.11 -0.26
CA ILE A 61 -15.34 -16.84 -1.02
C ILE A 61 -16.18 -16.96 -2.30
N ASN A 62 -16.41 -18.15 -2.83
CA ASN A 62 -17.34 -18.36 -3.93
C ASN A 62 -18.79 -18.02 -3.52
N ASP A 63 -19.18 -18.42 -2.31
CA ASP A 63 -20.50 -18.11 -1.75
C ASP A 63 -20.57 -16.67 -1.21
N ASN A 64 -19.42 -16.11 -0.77
CA ASN A 64 -19.29 -14.78 -0.18
C ASN A 64 -18.24 -13.94 -0.94
N PRO A 65 -18.50 -13.53 -2.19
CA PRO A 65 -17.53 -12.86 -3.04
C PRO A 65 -16.96 -11.58 -2.37
N PRO A 66 -15.65 -11.54 -2.06
CA PRO A 66 -15.09 -10.45 -1.29
C PRO A 66 -14.67 -9.27 -2.18
N LEU A 67 -15.06 -8.07 -1.78
CA LEU A 67 -14.47 -6.83 -2.29
C LEU A 67 -13.07 -6.59 -1.70
N HIS A 68 -12.87 -7.03 -0.45
CA HIS A 68 -11.58 -7.02 0.23
C HIS A 68 -11.35 -8.37 0.92
N LEU A 69 -10.14 -8.89 0.80
CA LEU A 69 -9.71 -10.14 1.41
C LEU A 69 -8.36 -9.95 2.11
N TYR A 70 -8.31 -10.34 3.38
CA TYR A 70 -7.15 -10.16 4.24
C TYR A 70 -6.84 -11.41 5.05
N TYR A 71 -5.59 -11.51 5.49
CA TYR A 71 -5.14 -12.42 6.54
C TYR A 71 -4.35 -11.67 7.60
N SER A 72 -4.28 -12.20 8.83
CA SER A 72 -3.50 -11.58 9.91
C SER A 72 -2.01 -11.69 9.67
N VAL A 73 -1.25 -10.63 9.95
CA VAL A 73 0.22 -10.71 10.04
C VAL A 73 0.63 -11.63 11.20
N ALA A 74 -0.20 -11.74 12.24
CA ALA A 74 -0.01 -12.65 13.34
C ALA A 74 -0.39 -14.09 13.01
N LEU A 75 0.36 -15.03 13.63
CA LEU A 75 -0.02 -16.42 13.80
C LEU A 75 -0.63 -16.60 15.18
N TYR A 76 -1.73 -17.34 15.25
CA TYR A 76 -2.49 -17.56 16.48
C TYR A 76 -2.69 -19.05 16.75
N GLU A 77 -2.82 -19.42 18.04
CA GLU A 77 -3.27 -20.75 18.41
C GLU A 77 -4.71 -21.01 17.96
N ASN A 78 -5.60 -20.03 18.22
CA ASN A 78 -7.01 -20.06 17.84
C ASN A 78 -7.40 -18.84 17.02
N PRO A 79 -7.12 -18.81 15.69
CA PRO A 79 -7.41 -17.64 14.85
C PRO A 79 -8.88 -17.20 14.84
N SER A 80 -9.81 -18.13 15.08
CA SER A 80 -11.25 -17.86 15.10
C SER A 80 -11.78 -17.25 16.41
N SER A 81 -10.98 -17.21 17.47
CA SER A 81 -11.37 -16.54 18.70
C SER A 81 -11.57 -15.03 18.50
N ARG A 82 -12.60 -14.45 19.09
CA ARG A 82 -12.84 -13.01 19.11
C ARG A 82 -12.06 -12.31 20.22
N ASP A 83 -11.83 -13.01 21.30
CA ASP A 83 -11.04 -12.52 22.42
C ASP A 83 -9.55 -12.69 22.13
N MET A 84 -8.76 -11.62 22.30
CA MET A 84 -7.34 -11.60 21.92
C MET A 84 -6.48 -12.48 22.83
N GLU A 85 -6.81 -12.59 24.12
CA GLU A 85 -6.08 -13.46 25.04
C GLU A 85 -6.31 -14.94 24.66
N SER A 86 -7.58 -15.32 24.46
CA SER A 86 -7.96 -16.67 24.03
C SER A 86 -7.47 -17.02 22.61
N LYS A 87 -7.16 -16.02 21.78
CA LYS A 87 -6.61 -16.20 20.45
C LYS A 87 -5.19 -16.76 20.48
N GLY A 88 -4.40 -16.36 21.48
CA GLY A 88 -3.06 -16.85 21.72
C GLY A 88 -2.09 -16.45 20.61
N LEU A 89 -1.42 -15.31 20.75
CA LEU A 89 -0.41 -14.84 19.81
C LEU A 89 0.82 -15.76 19.86
N ILE A 90 1.19 -16.36 18.72
CA ILE A 90 2.42 -17.15 18.58
C ILE A 90 3.58 -16.24 18.17
N ARG A 91 3.43 -15.53 17.04
CA ARG A 91 4.37 -14.56 16.48
C ARG A 91 3.65 -13.72 15.44
N ALA A 92 4.25 -12.64 14.97
CA ALA A 92 3.67 -11.82 13.92
C ALA A 92 4.74 -11.37 12.93
N ASP A 93 4.44 -11.47 11.62
CA ASP A 93 5.30 -10.92 10.56
C ASP A 93 5.54 -9.43 10.81
N LEU A 94 6.71 -8.91 10.46
CA LEU A 94 6.90 -7.47 10.36
C LEU A 94 6.26 -7.01 9.04
N MET A 95 5.46 -5.96 9.12
CA MET A 95 4.84 -5.37 7.93
C MET A 95 5.12 -3.87 7.90
N PHE A 96 5.53 -3.39 6.75
CA PHE A 96 5.72 -1.97 6.46
C PHE A 96 4.80 -1.57 5.32
N ASP A 97 4.28 -0.34 5.41
CA ASP A 97 3.40 0.25 4.40
C ASP A 97 3.97 1.59 3.95
N ILE A 98 4.21 1.72 2.65
CA ILE A 98 4.71 2.94 2.01
C ILE A 98 3.66 3.42 1.03
N ASP A 99 2.98 4.51 1.38
CA ASP A 99 1.93 5.12 0.57
C ASP A 99 2.47 6.30 -0.27
N ALA A 100 2.24 6.27 -1.56
CA ALA A 100 2.71 7.30 -2.50
C ALA A 100 2.05 8.68 -2.30
N ASP A 101 0.91 8.77 -1.63
CA ASP A 101 0.24 10.04 -1.32
C ASP A 101 0.83 10.78 -0.10
N HIS A 102 1.86 10.23 0.54
CA HIS A 102 2.61 10.93 1.58
C HIS A 102 3.57 12.00 1.01
N TYR A 103 4.01 11.84 -0.23
CA TYR A 103 4.95 12.77 -0.86
C TYR A 103 4.31 14.08 -1.29
N SER A 104 5.10 15.16 -1.24
CA SER A 104 4.71 16.46 -1.78
C SER A 104 4.39 16.35 -3.27
N GLY A 105 3.27 16.93 -3.72
CA GLY A 105 2.78 16.85 -5.09
C GLY A 105 2.05 15.55 -5.45
N CYS A 106 1.88 14.62 -4.49
CA CYS A 106 1.19 13.35 -4.70
C CYS A 106 -0.10 13.21 -3.87
N ARG A 107 -0.52 14.28 -3.20
CA ARG A 107 -1.69 14.29 -2.28
C ARG A 107 -2.99 14.72 -2.92
N ASP A 108 -2.97 15.06 -4.20
CA ASP A 108 -4.13 15.58 -4.88
C ASP A 108 -5.27 14.56 -4.90
N LEU A 109 -6.46 15.04 -4.58
CA LEU A 109 -7.65 14.24 -4.41
C LEU A 109 -8.87 14.97 -4.98
N VAL A 110 -9.72 14.23 -5.69
CA VAL A 110 -11.03 14.70 -6.09
C VAL A 110 -12.09 14.01 -5.24
N SER A 111 -12.89 14.79 -4.53
CA SER A 111 -14.05 14.34 -3.75
C SER A 111 -15.34 14.62 -4.50
N ILE A 112 -16.20 13.63 -4.65
CA ILE A 112 -17.48 13.70 -5.36
C ILE A 112 -18.59 13.33 -4.40
N CYS A 113 -19.55 14.24 -4.22
CA CYS A 113 -20.74 13.94 -3.44
C CYS A 113 -21.69 13.03 -4.21
N LEU A 114 -21.92 11.82 -3.71
CA LEU A 114 -22.79 10.83 -4.36
C LEU A 114 -24.30 11.18 -4.26
N SER A 115 -24.68 12.20 -3.47
CA SER A 115 -26.05 12.64 -3.32
C SER A 115 -26.43 13.77 -4.28
N CYS A 116 -25.57 14.78 -4.45
CA CYS A 116 -25.86 15.96 -5.29
C CYS A 116 -24.92 16.13 -6.50
N GLY A 117 -23.87 15.32 -6.61
CA GLY A 117 -22.92 15.36 -7.73
C GLY A 117 -21.88 16.47 -7.68
N GLU A 118 -21.85 17.27 -6.59
CA GLU A 118 -20.84 18.33 -6.47
C GLU A 118 -19.44 17.78 -6.37
N VAL A 119 -18.48 18.43 -7.06
CA VAL A 119 -17.09 18.01 -7.18
C VAL A 119 -16.18 18.99 -6.46
N PHE A 120 -15.28 18.48 -5.63
CA PHE A 120 -14.31 19.25 -4.84
C PHE A 120 -12.91 18.75 -5.09
N LYS A 121 -11.92 19.65 -5.09
CA LYS A 121 -10.49 19.32 -5.22
C LYS A 121 -9.80 19.09 -3.86
N ASP A 122 -10.59 18.99 -2.80
CA ASP A 122 -10.12 18.85 -1.43
C ASP A 122 -10.65 17.54 -0.81
N ASP A 123 -9.97 17.07 0.24
CA ASP A 123 -10.45 15.96 1.06
C ASP A 123 -11.59 16.39 1.99
N ILE A 124 -12.83 16.21 1.57
CA ILE A 124 -14.01 16.50 2.37
C ILE A 124 -14.61 15.24 3.00
N LYS A 125 -15.14 15.37 4.21
CA LYS A 125 -15.87 14.31 4.93
C LYS A 125 -17.38 14.45 4.82
N GLU A 126 -17.87 15.65 4.57
CA GLU A 126 -19.26 16.02 4.43
C GLU A 126 -19.41 17.05 3.32
N CYS A 127 -20.44 16.90 2.49
CA CYS A 127 -20.71 17.84 1.39
C CYS A 127 -21.14 19.20 1.93
N PRO A 128 -20.45 20.32 1.64
CA PRO A 128 -20.83 21.66 2.09
C PRO A 128 -22.21 22.10 1.54
N LYS A 129 -22.61 21.57 0.36
CA LYS A 129 -23.86 21.97 -0.32
C LYS A 129 -25.09 21.25 0.22
N CYS A 130 -25.04 19.92 0.41
CA CYS A 130 -26.20 19.13 0.77
C CYS A 130 -26.07 18.36 2.09
N ARG A 131 -24.96 18.53 2.82
CA ARG A 131 -24.66 17.89 4.11
C ARG A 131 -24.60 16.37 4.07
N SER A 132 -24.52 15.77 2.89
CA SER A 132 -24.34 14.32 2.74
C SER A 132 -22.91 13.90 3.14
N LYS A 133 -22.81 12.77 3.82
CA LYS A 133 -21.54 12.09 4.15
C LYS A 133 -21.17 11.02 3.11
N GLU A 134 -21.99 10.81 2.08
CA GLU A 134 -21.70 9.89 1.00
C GLU A 134 -20.76 10.55 -0.01
N ILE A 135 -19.46 10.50 0.27
CA ILE A 135 -18.41 11.09 -0.55
C ILE A 135 -17.59 9.98 -1.20
N SER A 136 -17.45 10.03 -2.51
CA SER A 136 -16.52 9.21 -3.26
C SER A 136 -15.21 9.96 -3.44
N LYS A 137 -14.08 9.34 -3.08
CA LYS A 137 -12.75 9.94 -3.15
C LYS A 137 -11.93 9.27 -4.23
N ILE A 138 -11.32 10.06 -5.10
CA ILE A 138 -10.50 9.61 -6.22
C ILE A 138 -9.13 10.28 -6.13
N PRO A 139 -8.09 9.54 -5.71
CA PRO A 139 -6.72 10.05 -5.73
C PRO A 139 -6.31 10.43 -7.17
N GLN A 140 -5.65 11.57 -7.30
CA GLN A 140 -5.09 12.06 -8.57
C GLN A 140 -3.61 11.68 -8.66
N LEU A 141 -3.30 10.44 -8.29
CA LEU A 141 -1.93 9.94 -8.19
C LEU A 141 -1.32 9.73 -9.58
N SER A 142 -0.06 10.15 -9.76
CA SER A 142 0.71 9.88 -10.96
C SER A 142 1.62 8.65 -10.76
N GLU A 143 2.05 8.05 -11.87
CA GLU A 143 3.05 6.96 -11.85
C GLU A 143 4.38 7.40 -11.26
N GLN A 144 4.74 8.68 -11.41
CA GLN A 144 5.95 9.25 -10.79
C GLN A 144 5.88 9.16 -9.25
N CYS A 145 4.69 9.33 -8.66
CA CYS A 145 4.49 9.15 -7.22
C CYS A 145 4.71 7.70 -6.79
N LEU A 146 4.24 6.73 -7.60
CA LEU A 146 4.50 5.31 -7.34
C LEU A 146 5.99 4.99 -7.47
N ARG A 147 6.68 5.50 -8.49
CA ARG A 147 8.13 5.28 -8.65
C ARG A 147 8.93 5.84 -7.47
N ARG A 148 8.51 6.98 -6.93
CA ARG A 148 9.13 7.55 -5.72
C ARG A 148 8.93 6.64 -4.51
N ALA A 149 7.70 6.16 -4.28
CA ALA A 149 7.40 5.22 -3.21
C ALA A 149 8.15 3.88 -3.37
N TRP A 150 8.36 3.44 -4.62
CA TRP A 150 9.17 2.26 -4.91
C TRP A 150 10.65 2.48 -4.56
N GLY A 151 11.20 3.66 -4.84
CA GLY A 151 12.56 4.01 -4.42
C GLY A 151 12.75 3.88 -2.91
N ASP A 152 11.81 4.41 -2.12
CA ASP A 152 11.84 4.26 -0.66
C ASP A 152 11.64 2.80 -0.22
N ALA A 153 10.84 2.02 -0.96
CA ALA A 153 10.69 0.59 -0.71
C ALA A 153 12.02 -0.18 -0.90
N LEU A 154 12.78 0.15 -1.95
CA LEU A 154 14.09 -0.46 -2.18
C LEU A 154 15.11 -0.09 -1.09
N ILE A 155 15.13 1.17 -0.64
CA ILE A 155 15.97 1.60 0.50
C ILE A 155 15.58 0.84 1.77
N LEU A 156 14.28 0.68 2.02
CA LEU A 156 13.80 -0.10 3.17
C LEU A 156 14.23 -1.56 3.09
N ILE A 157 14.14 -2.19 1.92
CA ILE A 157 14.57 -3.58 1.71
C ILE A 157 16.07 -3.71 2.00
N ASP A 158 16.89 -2.80 1.47
CA ASP A 158 18.34 -2.78 1.73
C ASP A 158 18.65 -2.71 3.23
N ILE A 159 17.95 -1.85 3.98
CA ILE A 159 18.08 -1.77 5.44
C ILE A 159 17.70 -3.09 6.12
N LEU A 160 16.59 -3.69 5.70
CA LEU A 160 16.10 -4.95 6.28
C LEU A 160 17.07 -6.10 6.03
N GLU A 161 17.61 -6.22 4.81
CA GLU A 161 18.55 -7.27 4.42
C GLU A 161 19.94 -7.06 5.05
N ASN A 162 20.52 -5.90 4.84
CA ASN A 162 21.95 -5.68 5.12
C ASN A 162 22.22 -5.18 6.54
N GLU A 163 21.25 -4.58 7.22
CA GLU A 163 21.43 -4.04 8.58
C GLU A 163 20.67 -4.85 9.63
N LEU A 164 19.51 -5.45 9.29
CA LEU A 164 18.69 -6.22 10.22
C LEU A 164 18.73 -7.74 9.96
N GLY A 165 19.40 -8.17 8.88
CA GLY A 165 19.61 -9.58 8.56
C GLY A 165 18.34 -10.33 8.14
N ALA A 166 17.40 -9.64 7.50
CA ALA A 166 16.19 -10.25 6.97
C ALA A 166 16.50 -11.01 5.66
N GLU A 167 16.02 -12.25 5.56
CA GLU A 167 16.20 -13.12 4.38
C GLU A 167 14.86 -13.42 3.68
N LYS A 168 13.74 -13.37 4.43
CA LYS A 168 12.40 -13.74 3.95
C LYS A 168 11.53 -12.51 3.75
N ILE A 169 11.86 -11.72 2.74
CA ILE A 169 11.15 -10.48 2.40
C ILE A 169 10.21 -10.73 1.22
N THR A 170 8.97 -10.30 1.37
CA THR A 170 7.98 -10.26 0.29
C THR A 170 7.56 -8.82 0.06
N VAL A 171 7.64 -8.37 -1.19
CA VAL A 171 7.23 -7.03 -1.61
C VAL A 171 6.02 -7.12 -2.52
N SER A 172 5.03 -6.26 -2.30
CA SER A 172 3.86 -6.22 -3.16
C SER A 172 3.32 -4.80 -3.35
N PHE A 173 2.84 -4.52 -4.55
CA PHE A 173 1.95 -3.38 -4.77
C PHE A 173 0.64 -3.61 -4.01
N SER A 174 0.19 -2.64 -3.25
CA SER A 174 -1.00 -2.75 -2.38
C SER A 174 -2.34 -2.86 -3.14
N GLY A 175 -2.27 -2.80 -4.49
CA GLY A 175 -3.44 -2.72 -5.35
C GLY A 175 -4.12 -1.35 -5.35
N ASN A 176 -3.51 -0.30 -4.76
CA ASN A 176 -4.11 1.03 -4.73
C ASN A 176 -3.06 2.13 -4.97
N ARG A 177 -2.21 2.46 -4.00
CA ARG A 177 -1.34 3.64 -4.05
C ARG A 177 0.01 3.47 -3.36
N GLY A 178 0.41 2.28 -3.00
CA GLY A 178 1.65 2.07 -2.26
C GLY A 178 2.11 0.63 -2.29
N PHE A 179 3.07 0.33 -1.43
CA PHE A 179 3.74 -0.95 -1.36
C PHE A 179 3.72 -1.50 0.05
N HIS A 180 3.46 -2.80 0.16
CA HIS A 180 3.61 -3.54 1.40
C HIS A 180 4.90 -4.34 1.35
N ILE A 181 5.73 -4.20 2.35
CA ILE A 181 6.93 -5.00 2.57
C ILE A 181 6.67 -5.86 3.81
N ARG A 182 6.82 -7.17 3.67
CA ARG A 182 6.58 -8.13 4.75
C ARG A 182 7.80 -8.99 4.97
N VAL A 183 8.17 -9.15 6.25
CA VAL A 183 9.31 -9.94 6.70
C VAL A 183 8.82 -11.10 7.57
N GLU A 184 9.22 -12.32 7.22
CA GLU A 184 8.76 -13.56 7.85
C GLU A 184 9.88 -14.33 8.59
N ASP A 185 11.01 -13.68 8.84
CA ASP A 185 12.16 -14.27 9.55
C ASP A 185 11.84 -14.48 11.05
N GLU A 186 12.20 -15.64 11.58
CA GLU A 186 11.82 -16.02 12.93
C GLU A 186 12.32 -15.04 13.99
N HIS A 187 13.56 -14.60 13.90
CA HIS A 187 14.17 -13.67 14.85
C HIS A 187 13.51 -12.28 14.84
N LEU A 188 12.87 -11.88 13.74
CA LEU A 188 12.15 -10.59 13.62
C LEU A 188 10.67 -10.74 13.96
N THR A 189 10.07 -11.92 13.71
CA THR A 189 8.63 -12.14 13.93
C THR A 189 8.24 -12.31 15.41
N ILE A 190 9.21 -12.63 16.30
CA ILE A 190 8.99 -12.76 17.75
C ILE A 190 9.08 -11.44 18.51
N LEU A 191 9.49 -10.36 17.84
CA LEU A 191 9.67 -9.04 18.45
C LEU A 191 8.34 -8.50 18.99
N ASP A 192 8.39 -7.95 20.19
CA ASP A 192 7.28 -7.27 20.82
C ASP A 192 7.07 -5.87 20.22
N ARG A 193 6.04 -5.17 20.71
CA ARG A 193 5.67 -3.85 20.20
C ARG A 193 6.76 -2.81 20.40
N ASP A 194 7.49 -2.86 21.52
CA ASP A 194 8.51 -1.85 21.83
C ASP A 194 9.75 -2.06 20.97
N SER A 195 10.21 -3.30 20.80
CA SER A 195 11.28 -3.65 19.87
C SER A 195 10.93 -3.28 18.41
N ARG A 196 9.66 -3.46 18.00
CA ARG A 196 9.20 -3.02 16.67
C ARG A 196 9.23 -1.49 16.53
N ARG A 197 8.97 -0.75 17.62
CA ARG A 197 9.10 0.71 17.63
C ARG A 197 10.56 1.12 17.41
N GLU A 198 11.51 0.45 18.05
CA GLU A 198 12.93 0.74 17.84
C GLU A 198 13.35 0.52 16.39
N ILE A 199 12.84 -0.54 15.74
CA ILE A 199 13.05 -0.76 14.29
C ILE A 199 12.46 0.39 13.48
N VAL A 200 11.24 0.83 13.78
CA VAL A 200 10.59 1.96 13.11
C VAL A 200 11.41 3.25 13.29
N ASP A 201 11.84 3.56 14.51
CA ASP A 201 12.67 4.72 14.81
C ASP A 201 14.01 4.67 14.05
N TYR A 202 14.62 3.50 13.96
CA TYR A 202 15.85 3.24 13.21
C TYR A 202 15.70 3.50 11.70
N ILE A 203 14.61 3.00 11.10
CA ILE A 203 14.32 3.14 9.66
C ILE A 203 13.98 4.61 9.33
N THR A 204 13.09 5.22 10.10
CA THR A 204 12.60 6.58 9.86
C THR A 204 13.55 7.67 10.36
N LEU A 205 14.63 7.29 11.03
CA LEU A 205 15.53 8.20 11.76
C LEU A 205 14.78 9.09 12.77
N SER A 206 13.63 8.63 13.26
CA SER A 206 12.87 9.31 14.30
C SER A 206 13.49 9.00 15.66
N ASN A 207 13.46 9.98 16.56
CA ASN A 207 14.04 9.83 17.90
C ASN A 207 15.57 9.52 17.91
N ILE A 208 16.24 9.53 16.76
CA ILE A 208 17.68 9.31 16.64
C ILE A 208 18.41 10.65 16.79
N MET A 209 19.30 10.72 17.78
CA MET A 209 20.14 11.91 17.99
C MET A 209 21.38 11.83 17.11
N ILE A 210 21.36 12.47 15.96
CA ILE A 210 22.51 12.50 15.03
C ILE A 210 23.78 13.02 15.73
N ASP A 211 23.66 13.96 16.66
CA ASP A 211 24.77 14.46 17.49
C ASP A 211 25.51 13.37 18.28
N ARG A 212 24.82 12.31 18.66
CA ARG A 212 25.42 11.18 19.39
C ARG A 212 26.03 10.13 18.46
N LEU A 213 25.44 9.97 17.28
CA LEU A 213 25.95 9.05 16.27
C LEU A 213 27.17 9.60 15.56
N VAL A 214 27.17 10.90 15.24
CA VAL A 214 28.24 11.59 14.50
C VAL A 214 28.72 12.81 15.31
N PRO A 215 29.74 12.62 16.15
CA PRO A 215 30.24 13.70 16.97
C PRO A 215 30.74 14.89 16.15
N ARG A 216 30.44 16.09 16.63
CA ARG A 216 30.96 17.32 16.05
C ARG A 216 32.44 17.49 16.38
N ILE A 217 33.21 17.80 15.37
CA ILE A 217 34.67 18.08 15.51
C ILE A 217 35.02 19.49 15.06
N GLY A 218 36.27 19.86 15.26
CA GLY A 218 36.82 21.19 14.94
C GLY A 218 36.59 22.22 16.05
N ARG A 219 37.27 23.38 15.94
CA ARG A 219 37.18 24.46 16.94
C ARG A 219 35.77 25.03 17.08
N LYS A 220 35.02 25.11 15.99
CA LYS A 220 33.61 25.57 15.95
C LYS A 220 32.62 24.46 16.11
N LYS A 221 33.03 23.19 16.20
CA LYS A 221 32.18 22.01 16.20
C LYS A 221 31.18 21.96 15.02
N ASP A 222 31.61 22.40 13.84
CA ASP A 222 30.83 22.55 12.63
C ASP A 222 31.11 21.47 11.58
N LYS A 223 31.93 20.48 11.94
CA LYS A 223 32.35 19.39 11.07
C LYS A 223 32.02 18.02 11.66
N ALA A 224 31.84 17.07 10.79
CA ALA A 224 31.67 15.65 11.09
C ALA A 224 32.65 14.82 10.26
N ILE A 225 33.04 13.65 10.75
CA ILE A 225 33.90 12.71 10.02
C ILE A 225 33.24 11.33 9.93
N PHE A 226 33.51 10.67 8.82
CA PHE A 226 33.21 9.27 8.60
C PHE A 226 34.45 8.55 8.08
N PHE A 227 34.72 7.37 8.63
CA PHE A 227 35.74 6.50 8.08
C PHE A 227 35.23 5.87 6.78
N LYS A 228 36.11 5.70 5.79
CA LYS A 228 35.71 5.05 4.52
C LYS A 228 35.45 3.56 4.70
N GLU A 229 36.16 2.94 5.63
CA GLU A 229 36.00 1.56 6.02
C GLU A 229 35.44 1.47 7.44
N HIS A 230 34.79 0.35 7.78
CA HIS A 230 34.28 0.03 9.11
C HIS A 230 33.12 0.88 9.65
N GLU A 231 32.45 1.66 8.81
CA GLU A 231 31.18 2.26 9.19
C GLU A 231 30.03 1.26 8.91
N HIS A 232 29.05 1.19 9.82
CA HIS A 232 27.91 0.29 9.73
C HIS A 232 26.61 1.02 10.05
N GLY A 233 25.48 0.45 9.60
CA GLY A 233 24.13 0.95 9.89
C GLY A 233 23.94 2.40 9.47
N ILE A 234 23.29 3.20 10.32
CA ILE A 234 22.98 4.61 10.03
C ILE A 234 24.24 5.42 9.68
N ARG A 235 25.38 5.14 10.31
CA ARG A 235 26.62 5.88 10.00
C ARG A 235 27.14 5.57 8.60
N ALA A 236 27.08 4.32 8.17
CA ALA A 236 27.45 3.94 6.80
C ALA A 236 26.52 4.60 5.79
N ARG A 237 25.18 4.56 6.02
CA ARG A 237 24.21 5.25 5.17
C ARG A 237 24.48 6.76 5.08
N LEU A 238 24.72 7.43 6.21
CA LEU A 238 25.06 8.86 6.24
C LEU A 238 26.34 9.17 5.47
N ARG A 239 27.38 8.33 5.59
CA ARG A 239 28.63 8.44 4.82
C ARG A 239 28.38 8.34 3.32
N ASP A 240 27.64 7.31 2.89
CA ASP A 240 27.43 7.01 1.48
C ASP A 240 26.57 8.09 0.81
N TYR A 241 25.54 8.58 1.50
CA TYR A 241 24.77 9.73 1.04
C TYR A 241 25.60 11.03 1.04
N ALA A 242 26.47 11.23 2.03
CA ALA A 242 27.36 12.40 2.04
C ALA A 242 28.33 12.38 0.84
N LEU A 243 28.91 11.23 0.52
CA LEU A 243 29.76 11.05 -0.66
C LEU A 243 29.01 11.33 -1.99
N GLN A 244 27.72 11.05 -2.03
CA GLN A 244 26.91 11.22 -3.24
C GLN A 244 26.35 12.63 -3.40
N TYR A 245 26.00 13.32 -2.31
CA TYR A 245 25.18 14.54 -2.36
C TYR A 245 25.83 15.77 -1.73
N LEU A 246 26.95 15.63 -1.01
CA LEU A 246 27.60 16.75 -0.35
C LEU A 246 29.02 16.98 -0.88
N ASP A 247 29.48 18.21 -0.69
CA ASP A 247 30.91 18.52 -0.85
C ASP A 247 31.68 17.94 0.35
N VAL A 248 32.54 16.97 0.08
CA VAL A 248 33.35 16.28 1.10
C VAL A 248 34.81 16.60 0.94
N ILE A 249 35.53 16.69 2.05
CA ILE A 249 37.02 16.78 2.06
C ILE A 249 37.53 15.36 2.29
N ASP A 250 38.26 14.84 1.31
CA ASP A 250 38.83 13.49 1.37
C ASP A 250 40.23 13.53 1.98
N HIS A 251 40.42 12.83 3.11
CA HIS A 251 41.69 12.67 3.81
C HIS A 251 42.32 11.27 3.64
N GLY A 252 41.89 10.51 2.63
CA GLY A 252 42.36 9.16 2.34
C GLY A 252 41.59 8.07 3.13
N HIS A 253 41.77 8.00 4.45
CA HIS A 253 41.09 6.99 5.30
C HIS A 253 39.72 7.45 5.83
N TYR A 254 39.45 8.75 5.82
CA TYR A 254 38.17 9.31 6.24
C TYR A 254 37.78 10.50 5.37
N ILE A 255 36.50 10.82 5.41
CA ILE A 255 35.94 12.04 4.81
C ILE A 255 35.50 13.01 5.91
N GLU A 256 35.59 14.31 5.62
CA GLU A 256 35.08 15.37 6.45
C GLU A 256 33.96 16.11 5.73
N VAL A 257 32.87 16.38 6.43
CA VAL A 257 31.70 17.06 5.90
C VAL A 257 31.24 18.20 6.81
N SER A 258 30.52 19.18 6.24
CA SER A 258 29.83 20.19 7.04
C SER A 258 28.76 19.52 7.90
N TYR A 259 28.74 19.78 9.21
CA TYR A 259 27.78 19.21 10.13
C TYR A 259 26.36 19.70 9.83
N ASN A 260 26.16 20.94 9.44
CA ASN A 260 24.86 21.50 9.10
C ASN A 260 24.29 20.87 7.82
N ASP A 261 25.13 20.57 6.84
CA ASP A 261 24.69 19.91 5.60
C ASP A 261 24.39 18.43 5.86
N LEU A 262 25.15 17.79 6.76
CA LEU A 262 24.83 16.44 7.22
C LEU A 262 23.46 16.35 7.89
N LEU A 263 23.04 17.33 8.70
CA LEU A 263 21.71 17.35 9.30
C LEU A 263 20.60 17.44 8.25
N LYS A 264 20.78 18.31 7.24
CA LYS A 264 19.84 18.40 6.12
C LYS A 264 19.76 17.09 5.33
N LEU A 265 20.92 16.45 5.12
CA LEU A 265 21.00 15.16 4.45
C LEU A 265 20.27 14.08 5.23
N ALA A 266 20.43 14.02 6.56
CA ALA A 266 19.73 13.07 7.41
C ALA A 266 18.20 13.22 7.32
N ASP A 267 17.70 14.47 7.19
CA ASP A 267 16.27 14.70 6.95
C ASP A 267 15.80 14.19 5.58
N LEU A 268 16.63 14.28 4.55
CA LEU A 268 16.33 13.76 3.21
C LEU A 268 16.38 12.22 3.12
N MET A 269 17.13 11.58 4.01
CA MET A 269 17.25 10.12 4.07
C MET A 269 16.08 9.43 4.76
N ARG A 270 15.16 10.18 5.35
CA ARG A 270 14.00 9.62 6.05
C ARG A 270 13.06 8.93 5.08
N ILE A 271 12.72 7.69 5.38
CA ILE A 271 11.70 6.95 4.68
C ILE A 271 10.37 7.18 5.41
N ASP A 272 9.33 7.55 4.67
CA ASP A 272 8.00 7.76 5.23
C ASP A 272 7.19 6.45 5.17
N ILE A 273 7.11 5.77 6.31
CA ILE A 273 6.33 4.53 6.50
C ILE A 273 5.17 4.78 7.47
N ASP A 274 4.07 4.04 7.32
CA ASP A 274 3.01 4.02 8.35
C ASP A 274 3.52 3.28 9.60
N THR A 275 4.01 4.05 10.58
CA THR A 275 4.63 3.53 11.79
C THR A 275 3.69 2.66 12.63
N VAL A 276 2.37 2.93 12.58
CA VAL A 276 1.36 2.16 13.32
C VAL A 276 1.23 0.75 12.75
N VAL A 277 1.36 0.59 11.44
CA VAL A 277 1.29 -0.72 10.77
C VAL A 277 2.33 -1.69 11.30
N THR A 278 3.58 -1.24 11.45
CA THR A 278 4.70 -2.10 11.88
C THR A 278 4.58 -2.51 13.36
N MET A 279 4.11 -1.59 14.20
CA MET A 279 3.95 -1.82 15.65
C MET A 279 2.73 -2.68 16.00
N ASP A 280 1.71 -2.74 15.13
CA ASP A 280 0.45 -3.46 15.39
C ASP A 280 0.56 -4.93 14.98
N THR A 281 0.80 -5.81 15.95
CA THR A 281 0.85 -7.25 15.74
C THR A 281 -0.50 -7.88 15.37
N SER A 282 -1.62 -7.16 15.55
CA SER A 282 -2.96 -7.63 15.16
C SER A 282 -3.39 -7.20 13.75
N ARG A 283 -2.48 -6.57 13.00
CA ARG A 283 -2.74 -6.04 11.67
C ARG A 283 -3.17 -7.11 10.68
N LEU A 284 -3.99 -6.70 9.73
CA LEU A 284 -4.41 -7.51 8.59
C LEU A 284 -3.65 -7.08 7.34
N SER A 285 -3.02 -8.04 6.66
CA SER A 285 -2.38 -7.89 5.35
C SER A 285 -3.32 -8.38 4.25
N ARG A 286 -3.21 -7.81 3.04
CA ARG A 286 -3.96 -8.29 1.88
C ARG A 286 -3.35 -9.57 1.34
N PHE A 287 -4.20 -10.48 0.85
CA PHE A 287 -3.70 -11.59 0.05
C PHE A 287 -3.06 -11.05 -1.23
N ILE A 288 -1.90 -11.55 -1.57
CA ILE A 288 -1.29 -11.32 -2.88
C ILE A 288 -2.22 -11.92 -3.93
N TYR A 289 -2.44 -11.18 -5.00
CA TYR A 289 -3.41 -11.43 -6.06
C TYR A 289 -4.89 -11.31 -5.64
N SER A 290 -5.19 -10.73 -4.47
CA SER A 290 -6.56 -10.32 -4.16
C SER A 290 -6.88 -8.97 -4.79
N ILE A 291 -8.18 -8.71 -4.96
CA ILE A 291 -8.67 -7.41 -5.42
C ILE A 291 -8.57 -6.40 -4.29
N ASN A 292 -8.06 -5.20 -4.59
CA ASN A 292 -8.22 -4.05 -3.72
C ASN A 292 -9.53 -3.33 -4.06
N GLY A 293 -10.53 -3.43 -3.21
CA GLY A 293 -11.86 -2.84 -3.44
C GLY A 293 -11.90 -1.30 -3.42
N LYS A 294 -10.78 -0.61 -3.15
CA LYS A 294 -10.70 0.85 -3.30
C LYS A 294 -10.42 1.26 -4.75
N SER A 295 -9.72 0.43 -5.50
CA SER A 295 -9.24 0.69 -6.86
C SER A 295 -9.74 -0.30 -7.90
N GLY A 296 -10.11 -1.53 -7.49
CA GLY A 296 -10.41 -2.61 -8.42
C GLY A 296 -9.18 -3.26 -9.06
N LEU A 297 -7.97 -2.88 -8.63
CA LEU A 297 -6.72 -3.47 -9.09
C LEU A 297 -6.34 -4.69 -8.22
N ALA A 298 -5.48 -5.55 -8.76
CA ALA A 298 -4.91 -6.64 -8.00
C ALA A 298 -3.79 -6.15 -7.07
N VAL A 299 -3.68 -6.79 -5.91
CA VAL A 299 -2.47 -6.77 -5.09
C VAL A 299 -1.44 -7.63 -5.81
N TYR A 300 -0.28 -7.08 -6.13
CA TYR A 300 0.66 -7.74 -7.03
C TYR A 300 2.04 -7.91 -6.39
N GLU A 301 2.57 -9.13 -6.38
CA GLU A 301 3.92 -9.38 -5.90
C GLU A 301 4.95 -8.83 -6.88
N LEU A 302 5.96 -8.14 -6.35
CA LEU A 302 7.00 -7.49 -7.14
C LEU A 302 8.37 -8.08 -6.82
N ASP A 303 9.23 -8.08 -7.82
CA ASP A 303 10.64 -8.45 -7.69
C ASP A 303 11.46 -7.18 -7.42
N PRO A 304 12.08 -7.02 -6.23
CA PRO A 304 12.87 -5.83 -5.91
C PRO A 304 14.13 -5.67 -6.77
N ASN A 305 14.56 -6.73 -7.46
CA ASN A 305 15.73 -6.69 -8.34
C ASN A 305 15.42 -6.18 -9.76
N ARG A 306 14.15 -5.82 -10.03
CA ARG A 306 13.72 -5.27 -11.30
C ARG A 306 13.39 -3.80 -11.19
N ASP A 307 13.65 -3.06 -12.27
CA ASP A 307 13.19 -1.68 -12.41
C ASP A 307 11.66 -1.61 -12.30
N PHE A 308 11.17 -0.59 -11.60
CA PHE A 308 9.73 -0.34 -11.53
C PHE A 308 9.26 0.36 -12.80
N ASP A 309 8.87 -0.45 -13.78
CA ASP A 309 8.35 0.01 -15.07
C ASP A 309 6.85 -0.28 -15.23
N TYR A 310 6.12 -0.30 -14.11
CA TYR A 310 4.70 -0.59 -14.09
C TYR A 310 3.86 0.69 -14.13
N THR A 311 2.71 0.55 -14.80
CA THR A 311 1.59 1.50 -14.77
C THR A 311 0.43 0.90 -13.96
N PHE A 312 -0.58 1.69 -13.62
CA PHE A 312 -1.77 1.16 -12.95
C PHE A 312 -2.48 0.10 -13.79
N SER A 313 -2.42 0.20 -15.13
CA SER A 313 -3.04 -0.76 -16.04
C SER A 313 -2.38 -2.15 -15.99
N ASP A 314 -1.14 -2.26 -15.53
CA ASP A 314 -0.47 -3.56 -15.40
C ASP A 314 -1.06 -4.41 -14.27
N PHE A 315 -1.63 -3.77 -13.27
CA PHE A 315 -2.30 -4.40 -12.13
C PHE A 315 -3.80 -4.62 -12.34
N ARG A 316 -4.33 -4.40 -13.54
CA ARG A 316 -5.74 -4.58 -13.85
C ARG A 316 -6.15 -6.05 -13.81
N ILE A 317 -7.36 -6.29 -13.38
CA ILE A 317 -7.95 -7.64 -13.32
C ILE A 317 -8.88 -7.94 -14.52
N LEU A 318 -9.10 -6.93 -15.37
CA LEU A 318 -10.00 -7.00 -16.53
C LEU A 318 -9.37 -6.44 -17.78
N ASP A 319 -9.51 -7.18 -18.87
CA ASP A 319 -9.30 -6.74 -20.25
C ASP A 319 -10.64 -6.53 -20.95
N GLY A 320 -10.62 -5.83 -22.09
CA GLY A 320 -11.79 -5.48 -22.87
C GLY A 320 -12.30 -4.08 -22.59
N THR A 321 -13.53 -3.81 -22.98
CA THR A 321 -14.19 -2.50 -22.85
C THR A 321 -15.58 -2.63 -22.30
N VAL A 322 -16.04 -1.56 -21.65
CA VAL A 322 -17.42 -1.44 -21.14
C VAL A 322 -18.02 -0.11 -21.54
N THR A 323 -19.32 -0.09 -21.78
CA THR A 323 -20.07 1.14 -21.93
C THR A 323 -20.64 1.52 -20.56
N ILE A 324 -20.27 2.68 -20.08
CA ILE A 324 -20.72 3.24 -18.81
C ILE A 324 -21.62 4.46 -19.04
N LYS A 325 -22.54 4.69 -18.11
CA LYS A 325 -23.38 5.90 -18.08
C LYS A 325 -23.11 6.62 -16.76
N PRO A 326 -22.37 7.74 -16.78
CA PRO A 326 -22.06 8.51 -15.56
C PRO A 326 -23.31 9.08 -14.89
N TYR A 327 -23.35 9.03 -13.56
CA TYR A 327 -24.42 9.67 -12.79
C TYR A 327 -24.23 11.18 -12.66
N PHE A 328 -22.99 11.66 -12.77
CA PHE A 328 -22.60 13.03 -12.54
C PHE A 328 -21.72 13.56 -13.66
N THR A 329 -21.76 14.88 -13.89
CA THR A 329 -20.80 15.53 -14.79
C THR A 329 -19.54 15.87 -14.00
N ILE A 330 -18.39 15.34 -14.47
CA ILE A 330 -17.06 15.59 -13.92
C ILE A 330 -16.19 16.10 -15.06
N PRO A 331 -15.85 17.41 -15.07
CA PRO A 331 -15.24 18.06 -16.23
C PRO A 331 -13.86 17.52 -16.59
N GLN A 332 -13.08 17.16 -15.58
CA GLN A 332 -11.75 16.57 -15.75
C GLN A 332 -11.38 15.79 -14.50
N ILE A 333 -10.93 14.55 -14.69
CA ILE A 333 -10.49 13.68 -13.62
C ILE A 333 -9.50 12.65 -14.14
N ARG A 334 -8.42 12.43 -13.39
CA ARG A 334 -7.55 11.29 -13.61
C ARG A 334 -8.13 10.07 -12.90
N ILE A 335 -8.28 9.00 -13.66
CA ILE A 335 -8.75 7.70 -13.15
C ILE A 335 -7.65 6.71 -13.42
N LEU A 336 -6.92 6.32 -12.36
CA LEU A 336 -5.72 5.51 -12.45
C LEU A 336 -4.68 6.21 -13.35
N ASP A 337 -4.40 5.64 -14.53
CA ASP A 337 -3.41 6.13 -15.49
C ASP A 337 -3.98 7.02 -16.60
N LYS A 338 -5.31 7.25 -16.64
CA LYS A 338 -5.98 7.94 -17.76
C LYS A 338 -6.79 9.16 -17.33
N GLU A 339 -6.73 10.20 -18.15
CA GLU A 339 -7.58 11.39 -18.00
C GLU A 339 -8.94 11.16 -18.66
N HIS A 340 -10.01 11.55 -17.93
CA HIS A 340 -11.40 11.40 -18.39
C HIS A 340 -12.19 12.67 -18.20
N ARG A 341 -13.21 12.82 -19.06
CA ARG A 341 -14.32 13.76 -18.89
C ARG A 341 -15.61 12.97 -18.87
N LEU A 342 -16.40 13.12 -17.85
CA LEU A 342 -17.65 12.39 -17.68
C LEU A 342 -18.82 13.35 -17.75
N HIS A 343 -19.80 13.06 -18.60
CA HIS A 343 -21.04 13.85 -18.73
C HIS A 343 -22.20 13.01 -18.19
N SER A 344 -22.97 13.62 -17.28
CA SER A 344 -24.12 12.94 -16.66
C SER A 344 -25.10 12.42 -17.72
N GLY A 345 -25.42 11.14 -17.65
CA GLY A 345 -26.41 10.50 -18.53
C GLY A 345 -25.93 10.15 -19.94
N GLU A 346 -24.75 10.59 -20.37
CA GLU A 346 -24.19 10.27 -21.68
C GLU A 346 -23.39 8.96 -21.66
N PRO A 347 -23.77 7.94 -22.46
CA PRO A 347 -22.99 6.72 -22.53
C PRO A 347 -21.60 6.96 -23.12
N ILE A 348 -20.58 6.43 -22.46
CA ILE A 348 -19.19 6.48 -22.94
C ILE A 348 -18.56 5.08 -22.86
N ARG A 349 -17.77 4.72 -23.87
CA ARG A 349 -17.01 3.48 -23.90
C ARG A 349 -15.62 3.73 -23.27
N VAL A 350 -15.27 2.89 -22.29
CA VAL A 350 -13.98 2.97 -21.58
C VAL A 350 -13.39 1.56 -21.43
N ASP A 351 -12.10 1.49 -21.10
CA ASP A 351 -11.47 0.23 -20.74
C ASP A 351 -12.20 -0.42 -19.55
N ALA A 352 -12.28 -1.75 -19.55
CA ALA A 352 -13.05 -2.48 -18.56
C ALA A 352 -12.60 -2.24 -17.12
N TYR A 353 -11.28 -2.11 -16.88
CA TYR A 353 -10.76 -1.83 -15.53
C TYR A 353 -11.11 -0.42 -15.05
N ILE A 354 -11.19 0.57 -15.94
CA ILE A 354 -11.65 1.94 -15.63
C ILE A 354 -13.15 1.92 -15.27
N GLY A 355 -13.95 1.22 -16.09
CA GLY A 355 -15.38 1.04 -15.79
C GLY A 355 -15.62 0.32 -14.47
N PHE A 356 -14.82 -0.70 -14.17
CA PHE A 356 -14.87 -1.43 -12.89
C PHE A 356 -14.52 -0.52 -11.71
N TYR A 357 -13.46 0.28 -11.83
CA TYR A 357 -13.09 1.29 -10.84
C TYR A 357 -14.23 2.28 -10.57
N LEU A 358 -14.79 2.88 -11.63
CA LEU A 358 -15.87 3.85 -11.50
C LEU A 358 -17.15 3.26 -10.92
N ALA A 359 -17.44 1.99 -11.24
CA ALA A 359 -18.58 1.26 -10.68
C ALA A 359 -18.37 0.99 -9.17
N ILE A 360 -17.17 0.60 -8.74
CA ILE A 360 -16.83 0.46 -7.30
C ILE A 360 -17.02 1.80 -6.58
N LYS A 361 -16.62 2.91 -7.20
CA LYS A 361 -16.78 4.27 -6.65
C LYS A 361 -18.24 4.76 -6.62
N GLY A 362 -19.17 4.04 -7.27
CA GLY A 362 -20.58 4.41 -7.32
C GLY A 362 -20.87 5.60 -8.22
N LEU A 363 -20.02 5.88 -9.20
CA LEU A 363 -20.08 7.04 -10.08
C LEU A 363 -20.79 6.78 -11.40
N VAL A 364 -20.96 5.50 -11.79
CA VAL A 364 -21.48 5.11 -13.09
C VAL A 364 -22.44 3.92 -13.00
N GLU A 365 -23.31 3.84 -14.00
CA GLU A 365 -24.01 2.60 -14.37
C GLU A 365 -23.24 1.91 -15.50
N VAL A 366 -23.00 0.61 -15.39
CA VAL A 366 -22.45 -0.20 -16.47
C VAL A 366 -23.63 -0.69 -17.34
N VAL A 367 -23.63 -0.27 -18.60
CA VAL A 367 -24.75 -0.52 -19.53
C VAL A 367 -24.49 -1.73 -20.42
N ASN A 368 -23.26 -1.88 -20.91
CA ASN A 368 -22.85 -2.96 -21.80
C ASN A 368 -21.41 -3.38 -21.56
N THR A 369 -21.08 -4.61 -21.92
CA THR A 369 -19.72 -5.18 -21.80
C THR A 369 -19.33 -5.81 -23.14
N ASP A 370 -18.13 -5.46 -23.67
CA ASP A 370 -17.62 -5.97 -24.93
C ASP A 370 -16.28 -6.66 -24.72
N ASN A 371 -16.17 -7.92 -25.13
CA ASN A 371 -14.95 -8.73 -25.05
C ASN A 371 -14.31 -8.71 -23.66
N LEU A 372 -15.13 -8.88 -22.63
CA LEU A 372 -14.71 -8.83 -21.25
C LEU A 372 -14.01 -10.12 -20.86
N GLU A 373 -12.74 -10.02 -20.56
CA GLU A 373 -11.91 -11.13 -20.08
C GLU A 373 -11.33 -10.83 -18.71
N VAL A 374 -11.36 -11.81 -17.82
CA VAL A 374 -10.71 -11.71 -16.52
C VAL A 374 -9.25 -12.11 -16.69
N ARG A 375 -8.37 -11.20 -16.32
CA ARG A 375 -6.92 -11.35 -16.47
C ARG A 375 -6.33 -12.09 -15.26
N ARG A 376 -5.38 -12.98 -15.52
CA ARG A 376 -4.46 -13.48 -14.48
C ARG A 376 -3.37 -12.43 -14.22
N PRO A 377 -3.06 -12.11 -12.96
CA PRO A 377 -1.98 -11.21 -12.61
C PRO A 377 -0.60 -11.75 -13.00
#